data_40982561a569f43dd1e2e37bad2c137f
#
_entry.id   40982561a569f43dd1e2e37bad2c137f
#
_cell.length_a   1.000
_cell.length_b   1.000
_cell.length_c   1.000
_cell.angle_alpha   90.00
_cell.angle_beta   90.00
_cell.angle_gamma   90.00
#
_symmetry.space_group_name_H-M   'P 1'
#
loop_
_entity.id
_entity.type
_entity.pdbx_description
1 polymer ?
#
loop_
_entity_poly.entity_id
_entity_poly.type
_entity_poly.pdbx_seq_one_letter_code
_entity_poly.pdbx_strand_id
1 'polypeptide(L)'
;MTDQWLGIDIGGTRTRLMLMDDPQRWLKFQQIATASWATPAEALLQLARQIGQFIDAQPVSGAMLGLPGILSRDRQQVLSLPFIPQLDNQPVAVRLSALLGMPVAMDKDVNHLMLWDLLQRPTLPDSAVGLYLGTGMGNSLWLNGRFYHGAHGAAGELGHIPFGDRALPCPCGNHGCAETVTSGHWLSDWARTQLPGTPLEKVFSDHRHHPELEAFVTRLAKVIALEMNILDPDTLILGGGVLTMADFPQDALQQQIRQYLRPPITRRALNIVFSISGDQAGARGACLAAQRHFRRT
;
A
#
# COMPACT_ATOMS: atom_id res chain seq x y z
N MET A 1 -25.23 8.85 19.73
CA MET A 1 -24.94 8.67 18.29
C MET A 1 -23.67 7.86 18.19
N THR A 2 -23.62 6.87 17.33
CA THR A 2 -22.38 6.09 17.09
C THR A 2 -21.40 6.96 16.32
N ASP A 3 -20.11 6.93 16.73
CA ASP A 3 -19.04 7.64 16.01
C ASP A 3 -18.91 7.12 14.59
N GLN A 4 -18.80 8.02 13.62
CA GLN A 4 -18.55 7.67 12.22
C GLN A 4 -17.13 8.07 11.82
N TRP A 5 -16.46 7.20 11.10
CA TRP A 5 -15.06 7.35 10.69
C TRP A 5 -14.94 7.33 9.17
N LEU A 6 -14.23 8.32 8.65
CA LEU A 6 -13.96 8.44 7.23
C LEU A 6 -12.57 7.90 6.88
N GLY A 7 -12.55 6.94 5.97
CA GLY A 7 -11.32 6.44 5.33
C GLY A 7 -11.20 6.98 3.92
N ILE A 8 -10.03 7.53 3.61
CA ILE A 8 -9.70 8.09 2.30
C ILE A 8 -8.43 7.39 1.81
N ASP A 9 -8.54 6.57 0.79
CA ASP A 9 -7.43 5.84 0.18
C ASP A 9 -7.13 6.44 -1.19
N ILE A 10 -6.01 7.15 -1.30
CA ILE A 10 -5.59 7.85 -2.52
C ILE A 10 -4.55 7.01 -3.25
N GLY A 11 -4.95 6.39 -4.36
CA GLY A 11 -4.02 5.74 -5.29
C GLY A 11 -3.70 6.64 -6.49
N GLY A 12 -2.72 6.23 -7.30
CA GLY A 12 -2.30 6.99 -8.48
C GLY A 12 -3.39 7.23 -9.52
N THR A 13 -4.36 6.32 -9.65
CA THR A 13 -5.45 6.42 -10.63
C THR A 13 -6.82 6.58 -10.01
N ARG A 14 -7.03 6.08 -8.81
CA ARG A 14 -8.33 6.03 -8.14
C ARG A 14 -8.19 6.42 -6.68
N THR A 15 -9.14 7.20 -6.20
CA THR A 15 -9.33 7.51 -4.79
C THR A 15 -10.61 6.87 -4.31
N ARG A 16 -10.53 6.25 -3.15
CA ARG A 16 -11.65 5.57 -2.50
C ARG A 16 -12.01 6.28 -1.21
N LEU A 17 -13.28 6.58 -1.07
CA LEU A 17 -13.88 7.18 0.12
C LEU A 17 -14.79 6.16 0.77
N MET A 18 -14.67 5.97 2.08
CA MET A 18 -15.52 5.07 2.85
C MET A 18 -15.90 5.68 4.18
N LEU A 19 -17.17 5.55 4.53
CA LEU A 19 -17.70 5.92 5.83
C LEU A 19 -18.11 4.66 6.60
N MET A 20 -17.63 4.50 7.84
CA MET A 20 -17.94 3.37 8.71
C MET A 20 -18.35 3.86 10.10
N ASP A 21 -19.29 3.15 10.72
CA ASP A 21 -19.65 3.30 12.14
C ASP A 21 -19.23 2.07 12.97
N ASP A 22 -19.00 0.95 12.31
CA ASP A 22 -18.57 -0.31 12.89
C ASP A 22 -17.51 -0.97 12.00
N PRO A 23 -16.51 -1.67 12.55
CA PRO A 23 -15.46 -2.34 11.77
C PRO A 23 -15.96 -3.33 10.71
N GLN A 24 -17.15 -3.89 10.91
CA GLN A 24 -17.73 -4.86 9.98
C GLN A 24 -18.78 -4.25 9.06
N ARG A 25 -19.22 -3.00 9.30
CA ARG A 25 -20.29 -2.34 8.55
C ARG A 25 -19.85 -0.98 8.01
N TRP A 26 -19.74 -0.87 6.69
CA TRP A 26 -19.61 0.41 6.02
C TRP A 26 -21.00 0.99 5.71
N LEU A 27 -21.14 2.32 5.83
CA LEU A 27 -22.36 3.07 5.58
C LEU A 27 -22.42 3.58 4.15
N LYS A 28 -21.28 4.05 3.62
CA LYS A 28 -21.17 4.64 2.30
C LYS A 28 -19.80 4.34 1.70
N PHE A 29 -19.76 4.07 0.40
CA PHE A 29 -18.51 3.88 -0.35
C PHE A 29 -18.63 4.58 -1.70
N GLN A 30 -17.54 5.25 -2.10
CA GLN A 30 -17.42 5.87 -3.42
C GLN A 30 -16.00 5.74 -3.94
N GLN A 31 -15.89 5.54 -5.24
CA GLN A 31 -14.60 5.56 -5.94
C GLN A 31 -14.64 6.68 -6.98
N ILE A 32 -13.59 7.50 -7.01
CA ILE A 32 -13.40 8.62 -7.93
C ILE A 32 -12.05 8.52 -8.63
N ALA A 33 -11.90 9.18 -9.78
CA ALA A 33 -10.63 9.26 -10.47
C ALA A 33 -9.70 10.24 -9.76
N THR A 34 -8.49 9.82 -9.40
CA THR A 34 -7.48 10.68 -8.76
C THR A 34 -7.08 11.87 -9.67
N ALA A 35 -6.99 11.64 -10.97
CA ALA A 35 -6.63 12.68 -11.93
C ALA A 35 -7.59 13.88 -11.95
N SER A 36 -8.81 13.75 -11.41
CA SER A 36 -9.78 14.86 -11.36
C SER A 36 -9.35 16.03 -10.47
N TRP A 37 -8.39 15.85 -9.56
CA TRP A 37 -7.87 16.93 -8.69
C TRP A 37 -6.40 17.28 -8.97
N ALA A 38 -5.81 16.77 -10.01
CA ALA A 38 -4.39 17.00 -10.34
C ALA A 38 -4.13 18.40 -10.95
N THR A 39 -4.91 19.44 -10.58
CA THR A 39 -4.62 20.82 -10.94
C THR A 39 -3.85 21.52 -9.81
N PRO A 40 -2.69 22.16 -10.11
CA PRO A 40 -1.74 22.60 -9.08
C PRO A 40 -2.31 23.53 -7.99
N ALA A 41 -3.12 24.49 -8.37
CA ALA A 41 -3.55 25.53 -7.42
C ALA A 41 -4.74 25.13 -6.53
N GLU A 42 -5.51 24.09 -6.89
CA GLU A 42 -6.79 23.78 -6.26
C GLU A 42 -6.94 22.34 -5.73
N ALA A 43 -5.88 21.52 -5.81
CA ALA A 43 -5.96 20.10 -5.48
C ALA A 43 -6.61 19.82 -4.09
N LEU A 44 -6.20 20.55 -3.05
CA LEU A 44 -6.77 20.40 -1.72
C LEU A 44 -8.21 20.89 -1.60
N LEU A 45 -8.55 22.00 -2.30
CA LEU A 45 -9.92 22.51 -2.32
C LEU A 45 -10.86 21.57 -3.07
N GLN A 46 -10.40 21.00 -4.18
CA GLN A 46 -11.17 20.00 -4.93
C GLN A 46 -11.37 18.73 -4.11
N LEU A 47 -10.32 18.23 -3.46
CA LEU A 47 -10.41 17.06 -2.57
C LEU A 47 -11.39 17.33 -1.42
N ALA A 48 -11.28 18.49 -0.75
CA ALA A 48 -12.20 18.87 0.32
C ALA A 48 -13.66 18.96 -0.15
N ARG A 49 -13.91 19.52 -1.33
CA ARG A 49 -15.27 19.56 -1.93
C ARG A 49 -15.82 18.17 -2.20
N GLN A 50 -15.02 17.28 -2.78
CA GLN A 50 -15.42 15.89 -3.05
C GLN A 50 -15.72 15.12 -1.76
N ILE A 51 -14.88 15.29 -0.73
CA ILE A 51 -15.11 14.71 0.59
C ILE A 51 -16.40 15.29 1.20
N GLY A 52 -16.59 16.62 1.18
CA GLY A 52 -17.81 17.27 1.68
C GLY A 52 -19.07 16.76 0.99
N GLN A 53 -19.06 16.61 -0.32
CA GLN A 53 -20.17 16.00 -1.09
C GLN A 53 -20.39 14.53 -0.71
N PHE A 54 -19.32 13.79 -0.47
CA PHE A 54 -19.42 12.40 -0.06
C PHE A 54 -20.04 12.24 1.32
N ILE A 55 -19.61 13.00 2.31
CA ILE A 55 -20.15 12.90 3.67
C ILE A 55 -21.57 13.46 3.79
N ASP A 56 -21.98 14.39 2.90
CA ASP A 56 -23.34 14.93 2.82
C ASP A 56 -23.92 15.34 4.20
N ALA A 57 -23.20 16.20 4.89
CA ALA A 57 -23.51 16.70 6.25
C ALA A 57 -23.64 15.62 7.34
N GLN A 58 -23.24 14.38 7.10
CA GLN A 58 -23.21 13.36 8.14
C GLN A 58 -22.15 13.71 9.21
N PRO A 59 -22.43 13.47 10.49
CA PRO A 59 -21.49 13.74 11.56
C PRO A 59 -20.33 12.75 11.51
N VAL A 60 -19.14 13.21 11.10
CA VAL A 60 -17.91 12.41 11.05
C VAL A 60 -17.01 12.80 12.21
N SER A 61 -16.63 11.83 13.03
CA SER A 61 -15.79 12.04 14.23
C SER A 61 -14.32 12.26 13.87
N GLY A 62 -13.88 11.83 12.70
CA GLY A 62 -12.53 12.05 12.19
C GLY A 62 -12.26 11.28 10.90
N ALA A 63 -11.24 11.70 10.16
CA ALA A 63 -10.83 11.10 8.90
C ALA A 63 -9.35 10.67 8.91
N MET A 64 -9.05 9.56 8.22
CA MET A 64 -7.69 9.11 7.95
C MET A 64 -7.46 9.07 6.45
N LEU A 65 -6.38 9.73 6.02
CA LEU A 65 -5.95 9.82 4.63
C LEU A 65 -4.79 8.86 4.39
N GLY A 66 -4.94 7.92 3.46
CA GLY A 66 -3.88 7.04 2.95
C GLY A 66 -3.26 7.63 1.70
N LEU A 67 -1.93 7.76 1.68
CA LEU A 67 -1.18 8.39 0.61
C LEU A 67 -0.04 7.49 0.10
N PRO A 68 0.15 7.36 -1.23
CA PRO A 68 1.22 6.56 -1.82
C PRO A 68 2.50 7.38 -1.97
N GLY A 69 3.20 7.63 -0.86
CA GLY A 69 4.42 8.43 -0.91
C GLY A 69 5.11 8.59 0.43
N ILE A 70 6.00 9.57 0.52
CA ILE A 70 6.79 9.86 1.70
C ILE A 70 6.13 10.97 2.50
N LEU A 71 5.89 10.70 3.77
CA LEU A 71 5.32 11.63 4.74
C LEU A 71 6.38 12.01 5.78
N SER A 72 6.25 13.22 6.35
CA SER A 72 7.06 13.62 7.51
C SER A 72 6.88 12.64 8.68
N ARG A 73 7.88 12.59 9.57
CA ARG A 73 7.87 11.67 10.72
C ARG A 73 6.63 11.85 11.61
N ASP A 74 6.20 13.07 11.81
CA ASP A 74 5.01 13.44 12.60
C ASP A 74 3.69 13.28 11.83
N ARG A 75 3.73 12.86 10.56
CA ARG A 75 2.57 12.70 9.68
C ARG A 75 1.76 13.99 9.48
N GLN A 76 2.42 15.15 9.55
CA GLN A 76 1.75 16.44 9.31
C GLN A 76 1.96 16.97 7.89
N GLN A 77 3.06 16.59 7.23
CA GLN A 77 3.41 17.03 5.88
C GLN A 77 3.57 15.85 4.92
N VAL A 78 3.12 16.06 3.71
CA VAL A 78 3.52 15.28 2.55
C VAL A 78 4.89 15.78 2.12
N LEU A 79 5.86 14.89 2.00
CA LEU A 79 7.20 15.23 1.50
C LEU A 79 7.32 14.96 0.01
N SER A 80 6.77 13.85 -0.49
CA SER A 80 6.76 13.51 -1.91
C SER A 80 5.63 12.55 -2.25
N LEU A 81 4.85 12.89 -3.26
CA LEU A 81 3.80 12.06 -3.86
C LEU A 81 4.04 11.92 -5.36
N PRO A 82 4.57 10.80 -5.85
CA PRO A 82 4.94 10.63 -7.26
C PRO A 82 3.81 10.91 -8.27
N PHE A 83 2.55 10.64 -7.86
CA PHE A 83 1.39 10.80 -8.74
C PHE A 83 0.60 12.10 -8.53
N ILE A 84 0.89 12.86 -7.47
CA ILE A 84 0.21 14.12 -7.13
C ILE A 84 1.24 15.12 -6.57
N PRO A 85 2.23 15.52 -7.36
CA PRO A 85 3.33 16.38 -6.90
C PRO A 85 2.87 17.77 -6.44
N GLN A 86 1.64 18.15 -6.75
CA GLN A 86 1.01 19.40 -6.27
C GLN A 86 0.81 19.41 -4.73
N LEU A 87 0.78 18.26 -4.11
CA LEU A 87 0.68 18.12 -2.65
C LEU A 87 2.05 18.00 -1.96
N ASP A 88 3.15 17.98 -2.69
CA ASP A 88 4.49 17.93 -2.15
C ASP A 88 4.79 19.13 -1.25
N ASN A 89 5.41 18.86 -0.13
CA ASN A 89 5.76 19.86 0.90
C ASN A 89 4.55 20.62 1.48
N GLN A 90 3.33 20.04 1.41
CA GLN A 90 2.12 20.65 1.94
C GLN A 90 1.70 20.02 3.28
N PRO A 91 1.19 20.83 4.24
CA PRO A 91 0.59 20.32 5.47
C PRO A 91 -0.85 19.85 5.22
N VAL A 92 -0.97 18.75 4.47
CA VAL A 92 -2.25 18.26 3.92
C VAL A 92 -3.29 17.98 4.98
N ALA A 93 -2.91 17.28 6.06
CA ALA A 93 -3.84 16.93 7.14
C ALA A 93 -4.42 18.19 7.83
N VAL A 94 -3.57 19.15 8.17
CA VAL A 94 -3.97 20.41 8.82
C VAL A 94 -4.90 21.22 7.92
N ARG A 95 -4.55 21.37 6.64
CA ARG A 95 -5.35 22.14 5.67
C ARG A 95 -6.71 21.48 5.42
N LEU A 96 -6.75 20.15 5.27
CA LEU A 96 -8.02 19.43 5.12
C LEU A 96 -8.87 19.50 6.38
N SER A 97 -8.28 19.41 7.58
CA SER A 97 -9.01 19.60 8.83
C SER A 97 -9.71 20.95 8.87
N ALA A 98 -9.00 22.03 8.50
CA ALA A 98 -9.57 23.38 8.46
C ALA A 98 -10.70 23.53 7.42
N LEU A 99 -10.53 22.93 6.24
CA LEU A 99 -11.51 22.99 5.15
C LEU A 99 -12.78 22.19 5.42
N LEU A 100 -12.64 21.07 6.13
CA LEU A 100 -13.74 20.12 6.40
C LEU A 100 -14.41 20.35 7.75
N GLY A 101 -13.79 21.14 8.65
CA GLY A 101 -14.30 21.37 10.01
C GLY A 101 -14.29 20.12 10.88
N MET A 102 -13.45 19.12 10.57
CA MET A 102 -13.31 17.87 11.34
C MET A 102 -11.84 17.46 11.45
N PRO A 103 -11.45 16.66 12.47
CA PRO A 103 -10.08 16.15 12.57
C PRO A 103 -9.69 15.27 11.38
N VAL A 104 -8.54 15.54 10.77
CA VAL A 104 -7.95 14.73 9.70
C VAL A 104 -6.53 14.35 10.10
N ALA A 105 -6.20 13.06 9.97
CA ALA A 105 -4.83 12.53 10.08
C ALA A 105 -4.45 11.82 8.78
N MET A 106 -3.17 11.52 8.60
CA MET A 106 -2.69 10.81 7.42
C MET A 106 -1.59 9.79 7.74
N ASP A 107 -1.52 8.75 6.95
CA ASP A 107 -0.44 7.77 6.95
C ASP A 107 -0.23 7.20 5.53
N LYS A 108 0.77 6.32 5.35
CA LYS A 108 0.97 5.60 4.09
C LYS A 108 -0.24 4.69 3.82
N ASP A 109 -0.68 4.66 2.57
CA ASP A 109 -1.77 3.80 2.08
C ASP A 109 -1.55 2.31 2.40
N VAL A 110 -0.31 1.83 2.24
CA VAL A 110 0.07 0.44 2.55
C VAL A 110 -0.05 0.10 4.05
N ASN A 111 0.08 1.08 4.96
CA ASN A 111 -0.17 0.85 6.38
C ASN A 111 -1.66 0.57 6.64
N HIS A 112 -2.54 1.21 5.90
CA HIS A 112 -3.98 0.96 5.99
C HIS A 112 -4.36 -0.41 5.41
N LEU A 113 -3.79 -0.79 4.26
CA LEU A 113 -3.94 -2.15 3.73
C LEU A 113 -3.51 -3.20 4.75
N MET A 114 -2.32 -3.02 5.33
CA MET A 114 -1.79 -3.94 6.33
C MET A 114 -2.63 -3.95 7.61
N LEU A 115 -3.14 -2.79 8.08
CA LEU A 115 -4.01 -2.74 9.25
C LEU A 115 -5.29 -3.56 9.03
N TRP A 116 -5.88 -3.45 7.85
CA TRP A 116 -7.04 -4.26 7.50
C TRP A 116 -6.71 -5.76 7.55
N ASP A 117 -5.62 -6.19 6.91
CA ASP A 117 -5.20 -7.60 6.90
C ASP A 117 -4.87 -8.13 8.29
N LEU A 118 -4.21 -7.32 9.14
CA LEU A 118 -3.90 -7.69 10.53
C LEU A 118 -5.17 -7.91 11.34
N LEU A 119 -6.18 -7.06 11.18
CA LEU A 119 -7.43 -7.13 11.95
C LEU A 119 -8.39 -8.24 11.49
N GLN A 120 -8.13 -8.88 10.34
CA GLN A 120 -8.83 -10.11 9.95
C GLN A 120 -8.29 -11.36 10.66
N ARG A 121 -7.24 -11.24 11.46
CA ARG A 121 -6.60 -12.35 12.15
C ARG A 121 -7.17 -12.53 13.56
N PRO A 122 -7.19 -13.76 14.08
CA PRO A 122 -7.63 -14.03 15.46
C PRO A 122 -6.77 -13.31 16.50
N THR A 123 -5.47 -13.18 16.22
CA THR A 123 -4.50 -12.51 17.08
C THR A 123 -3.57 -11.63 16.25
N LEU A 124 -3.23 -10.46 16.78
CA LEU A 124 -2.21 -9.61 16.17
C LEU A 124 -0.83 -10.18 16.46
N PRO A 125 0.06 -10.30 15.45
CA PRO A 125 1.45 -10.69 15.67
C PRO A 125 2.21 -9.55 16.35
N ASP A 126 3.30 -9.86 17.05
CA ASP A 126 4.20 -8.86 17.60
C ASP A 126 4.96 -8.14 16.48
N SER A 127 5.33 -8.89 15.43
CA SER A 127 6.00 -8.34 14.26
C SER A 127 5.42 -8.91 12.97
N ALA A 128 5.22 -8.04 11.99
CA ALA A 128 4.81 -8.42 10.65
C ALA A 128 5.37 -7.48 9.59
N VAL A 129 5.53 -8.01 8.39
CA VAL A 129 5.84 -7.24 7.18
C VAL A 129 4.71 -7.42 6.18
N GLY A 130 4.20 -6.32 5.64
CA GLY A 130 3.24 -6.31 4.55
C GLY A 130 3.93 -5.90 3.25
N LEU A 131 3.80 -6.71 2.22
CA LEU A 131 4.23 -6.39 0.86
C LEU A 131 3.02 -6.40 -0.07
N TYR A 132 2.78 -5.28 -0.73
CA TYR A 132 1.64 -5.09 -1.64
C TYR A 132 2.13 -4.76 -3.03
N LEU A 133 2.09 -5.74 -3.92
CA LEU A 133 2.58 -5.63 -5.28
C LEU A 133 1.45 -5.15 -6.21
N GLY A 134 1.42 -3.85 -6.44
CA GLY A 134 0.54 -3.17 -7.39
C GLY A 134 1.32 -2.67 -8.59
N THR A 135 1.05 -1.45 -9.08
CA THR A 135 1.87 -0.75 -10.07
C THR A 135 3.31 -0.64 -9.59
N GLY A 136 3.52 -0.25 -8.34
CA GLY A 136 4.79 -0.28 -7.63
C GLY A 136 4.85 -1.40 -6.59
N MET A 137 5.81 -1.29 -5.67
CA MET A 137 6.01 -2.20 -4.55
C MET A 137 5.78 -1.48 -3.22
N GLY A 138 4.57 -1.57 -2.69
CA GLY A 138 4.25 -1.03 -1.36
C GLY A 138 4.75 -1.95 -0.25
N ASN A 139 5.37 -1.35 0.79
CA ASN A 139 5.91 -2.10 1.91
C ASN A 139 5.54 -1.43 3.24
N SER A 140 5.09 -2.21 4.21
CA SER A 140 4.64 -1.75 5.52
C SER A 140 5.24 -2.63 6.62
N LEU A 141 5.70 -1.99 7.69
CA LEU A 141 6.38 -2.63 8.81
C LEU A 141 5.56 -2.47 10.09
N TRP A 142 5.19 -3.60 10.70
CA TRP A 142 4.53 -3.68 12.00
C TRP A 142 5.49 -4.33 12.99
N LEU A 143 6.06 -3.55 13.90
CA LEU A 143 7.08 -4.00 14.83
C LEU A 143 6.66 -3.64 16.26
N ASN A 144 6.76 -4.58 17.18
CA ASN A 144 6.37 -4.40 18.58
C ASN A 144 4.91 -3.88 18.73
N GLY A 145 3.99 -4.45 17.97
CA GLY A 145 2.56 -4.13 18.05
C GLY A 145 2.16 -2.76 17.48
N ARG A 146 3.00 -2.13 16.65
CA ARG A 146 2.73 -0.82 16.02
C ARG A 146 3.41 -0.67 14.67
N PHE A 147 2.91 0.25 13.84
CA PHE A 147 3.59 0.62 12.60
C PHE A 147 4.94 1.29 12.90
N TYR A 148 5.96 0.85 12.17
CA TYR A 148 7.30 1.42 12.25
C TYR A 148 7.51 2.40 11.09
N HIS A 149 7.62 3.67 11.41
CA HIS A 149 7.75 4.73 10.42
C HIS A 149 9.20 5.14 10.13
N GLY A 150 10.16 4.67 10.93
CA GLY A 150 11.56 5.08 10.84
C GLY A 150 11.84 6.46 11.46
N ALA A 151 13.11 6.82 11.50
CA ALA A 151 13.56 8.08 12.09
C ALA A 151 13.10 9.32 11.28
N HIS A 152 12.90 9.15 9.98
CA HIS A 152 12.56 10.24 9.04
C HIS A 152 11.20 10.07 8.36
N GLY A 153 10.40 9.07 8.79
CA GLY A 153 9.09 8.80 8.20
C GLY A 153 9.13 7.93 6.93
N ALA A 154 10.29 7.47 6.50
CA ALA A 154 10.52 6.76 5.23
C ALA A 154 10.88 5.28 5.42
N ALA A 155 10.46 4.62 6.50
CA ALA A 155 10.60 3.18 6.62
C ALA A 155 9.67 2.43 5.65
N GLY A 156 10.06 1.21 5.26
CA GLY A 156 9.27 0.40 4.34
C GLY A 156 9.41 0.87 2.88
N GLU A 157 10.62 1.11 2.43
CA GLU A 157 10.94 1.46 1.04
C GLU A 157 11.70 0.30 0.34
N LEU A 158 11.22 -0.94 0.55
CA LEU A 158 11.83 -2.16 0.00
C LEU A 158 11.94 -2.12 -1.53
N GLY A 159 10.96 -1.50 -2.21
CA GLY A 159 10.98 -1.33 -3.67
C GLY A 159 12.17 -0.51 -4.17
N HIS A 160 12.79 0.31 -3.31
CA HIS A 160 13.86 1.23 -3.69
C HIS A 160 15.26 0.81 -3.23
N ILE A 161 15.43 -0.41 -2.71
CA ILE A 161 16.77 -0.96 -2.47
C ILE A 161 17.51 -1.20 -3.80
N PRO A 162 18.85 -1.04 -3.84
CA PRO A 162 19.65 -1.33 -5.02
C PRO A 162 19.66 -2.86 -5.27
N PHE A 163 19.04 -3.30 -6.34
CA PHE A 163 18.87 -4.73 -6.66
C PHE A 163 19.00 -5.05 -8.15
N GLY A 164 18.50 -4.17 -9.01
CA GLY A 164 18.51 -4.33 -10.45
C GLY A 164 19.75 -3.75 -11.14
N ASP A 165 19.70 -3.70 -12.47
CA ASP A 165 20.73 -3.08 -13.28
C ASP A 165 20.74 -1.56 -13.04
N ARG A 166 21.93 -1.00 -12.78
CA ARG A 166 22.14 0.44 -12.62
C ARG A 166 21.81 1.27 -13.85
N ALA A 167 21.67 0.66 -15.02
CA ALA A 167 21.20 1.34 -16.21
C ALA A 167 19.69 1.67 -16.19
N LEU A 168 18.91 1.00 -15.30
CA LEU A 168 17.47 1.20 -15.21
C LEU A 168 17.13 2.37 -14.30
N PRO A 169 16.57 3.48 -14.83
CA PRO A 169 16.13 4.60 -13.99
C PRO A 169 14.88 4.20 -13.19
N CYS A 170 14.79 4.72 -11.95
CA CYS A 170 13.62 4.59 -11.09
C CYS A 170 12.95 5.95 -10.90
N PRO A 171 11.61 6.03 -10.88
CA PRO A 171 10.89 7.28 -10.61
C PRO A 171 11.27 7.97 -9.29
N CYS A 172 11.85 7.27 -8.32
CA CYS A 172 12.36 7.86 -7.08
C CYS A 172 13.63 8.72 -7.26
N GLY A 173 14.21 8.77 -8.45
CA GLY A 173 15.46 9.48 -8.76
C GLY A 173 16.72 8.62 -8.68
N ASN A 174 16.64 7.40 -8.15
CA ASN A 174 17.74 6.42 -8.15
C ASN A 174 17.74 5.56 -9.43
N HIS A 175 18.71 4.65 -9.51
CA HIS A 175 18.84 3.67 -10.59
C HIS A 175 19.00 2.27 -10.01
N GLY A 176 18.43 1.27 -10.70
CA GLY A 176 18.55 -0.14 -10.32
C GLY A 176 17.79 -0.52 -9.04
N CYS A 177 16.73 0.20 -8.72
CA CYS A 177 15.85 -0.17 -7.61
C CYS A 177 15.17 -1.52 -7.85
N ALA A 178 14.86 -2.26 -6.79
CA ALA A 178 14.16 -3.54 -6.88
C ALA A 178 12.85 -3.42 -7.68
N GLU A 179 12.09 -2.36 -7.48
CA GLU A 179 10.84 -2.07 -8.17
C GLU A 179 10.99 -2.04 -9.70
N THR A 180 12.14 -1.62 -10.23
CA THR A 180 12.37 -1.57 -11.69
C THR A 180 12.36 -2.94 -12.37
N VAL A 181 12.42 -4.04 -11.61
CA VAL A 181 12.44 -5.42 -12.13
C VAL A 181 11.46 -6.37 -11.41
N THR A 182 10.70 -5.88 -10.42
CA THR A 182 9.79 -6.70 -9.60
C THR A 182 8.42 -6.05 -9.36
N SER A 183 8.07 -4.99 -10.08
CA SER A 183 6.77 -4.32 -9.91
C SER A 183 5.76 -4.71 -11.00
N GLY A 184 4.48 -4.35 -10.77
CA GLY A 184 3.44 -4.49 -11.79
C GLY A 184 3.66 -3.57 -12.99
N HIS A 185 4.33 -2.43 -12.82
CA HIS A 185 4.72 -1.56 -13.92
C HIS A 185 5.71 -2.29 -14.85
N TRP A 186 6.77 -2.87 -14.28
CA TRP A 186 7.69 -3.70 -15.05
C TRP A 186 6.96 -4.85 -15.77
N LEU A 187 6.10 -5.58 -15.07
CA LEU A 187 5.33 -6.69 -15.65
C LEU A 187 4.46 -6.23 -16.82
N SER A 188 3.80 -5.09 -16.69
CA SER A 188 2.95 -4.51 -17.73
C SER A 188 3.76 -4.12 -18.97
N ASP A 189 4.90 -3.46 -18.80
CA ASP A 189 5.75 -3.04 -19.92
C ASP A 189 6.40 -4.22 -20.63
N TRP A 190 6.84 -5.21 -19.86
CA TRP A 190 7.39 -6.45 -20.39
C TRP A 190 6.32 -7.21 -21.18
N ALA A 191 5.12 -7.40 -20.60
CA ALA A 191 4.04 -8.14 -21.28
C ALA A 191 3.60 -7.43 -22.56
N ARG A 192 3.47 -6.11 -22.55
CA ARG A 192 3.11 -5.33 -23.74
C ARG A 192 4.11 -5.53 -24.90
N THR A 193 5.40 -5.71 -24.58
CA THR A 193 6.48 -5.86 -25.59
C THR A 193 6.68 -7.29 -26.01
N GLN A 194 6.63 -8.26 -25.10
CA GLN A 194 6.99 -9.64 -25.35
C GLN A 194 5.78 -10.55 -25.61
N LEU A 195 4.60 -10.15 -25.16
CA LEU A 195 3.34 -10.90 -25.29
C LEU A 195 2.23 -10.01 -25.90
N PRO A 196 2.45 -9.44 -27.10
CA PRO A 196 1.48 -8.53 -27.71
C PRO A 196 0.12 -9.22 -27.89
N GLY A 197 -0.94 -8.54 -27.45
CA GLY A 197 -2.31 -9.06 -27.51
C GLY A 197 -2.76 -9.88 -26.29
N THR A 198 -1.86 -10.20 -25.34
CA THR A 198 -2.22 -10.84 -24.08
C THR A 198 -2.65 -9.77 -23.06
N PRO A 199 -3.88 -9.80 -22.54
CA PRO A 199 -4.31 -8.93 -21.43
C PRO A 199 -3.44 -9.17 -20.19
N LEU A 200 -3.10 -8.09 -19.47
CA LEU A 200 -2.18 -8.18 -18.33
C LEU A 200 -2.66 -9.17 -17.27
N GLU A 201 -3.96 -9.21 -17.02
CA GLU A 201 -4.60 -10.11 -16.04
C GLU A 201 -4.52 -11.59 -16.42
N LYS A 202 -4.19 -11.90 -17.68
CA LYS A 202 -4.04 -13.28 -18.21
C LYS A 202 -2.60 -13.72 -18.38
N VAL A 203 -1.63 -12.87 -18.08
CA VAL A 203 -0.21 -13.16 -18.32
C VAL A 203 0.23 -14.45 -17.64
N PHE A 204 -0.16 -14.68 -16.40
CA PHE A 204 0.21 -15.92 -15.68
C PHE A 204 -0.65 -17.12 -16.09
N SER A 205 -1.91 -16.94 -16.48
CA SER A 205 -2.77 -18.02 -16.97
C SER A 205 -2.28 -18.56 -18.32
N ASP A 206 -1.99 -17.66 -19.26
CA ASP A 206 -1.69 -18.01 -20.64
C ASP A 206 -0.20 -18.37 -20.86
N HIS A 207 0.69 -17.83 -20.01
CA HIS A 207 2.15 -17.93 -20.19
C HIS A 207 2.90 -18.42 -18.93
N ARG A 208 2.26 -19.25 -18.10
CA ARG A 208 2.77 -19.71 -16.79
C ARG A 208 4.23 -20.17 -16.77
N HIS A 209 4.69 -20.83 -17.84
CA HIS A 209 6.04 -21.40 -17.94
C HIS A 209 7.00 -20.54 -18.76
N HIS A 210 6.67 -19.27 -18.98
CA HIS A 210 7.59 -18.38 -19.66
C HIS A 210 8.81 -18.09 -18.76
N PRO A 211 10.06 -18.30 -19.25
CA PRO A 211 11.27 -18.18 -18.41
C PRO A 211 11.39 -16.83 -17.69
N GLU A 212 10.94 -15.74 -18.32
CA GLU A 212 11.03 -14.41 -17.73
C GLU A 212 10.00 -14.21 -16.60
N LEU A 213 8.83 -14.87 -16.65
CA LEU A 213 7.88 -14.86 -15.53
C LEU A 213 8.40 -15.67 -14.34
N GLU A 214 9.07 -16.80 -14.60
CA GLU A 214 9.76 -17.56 -13.55
C GLU A 214 10.90 -16.74 -12.93
N ALA A 215 11.67 -16.02 -13.76
CA ALA A 215 12.72 -15.12 -13.31
C ALA A 215 12.15 -13.93 -12.50
N PHE A 216 10.99 -13.38 -12.89
CA PHE A 216 10.27 -12.35 -12.13
C PHE A 216 9.92 -12.83 -10.72
N VAL A 217 9.31 -14.02 -10.59
CA VAL A 217 8.99 -14.64 -9.29
C VAL A 217 10.25 -14.84 -8.45
N THR A 218 11.34 -15.27 -9.09
CA THR A 218 12.63 -15.49 -8.43
C THR A 218 13.24 -14.19 -7.91
N ARG A 219 13.20 -13.12 -8.70
CA ARG A 219 13.67 -11.79 -8.28
C ARG A 219 12.84 -11.28 -7.09
N LEU A 220 11.52 -11.39 -7.19
CA LEU A 220 10.60 -11.00 -6.12
C LEU A 220 10.88 -11.77 -4.83
N ALA A 221 11.05 -13.10 -4.89
CA ALA A 221 11.39 -13.93 -3.74
C ALA A 221 12.70 -13.51 -3.08
N LYS A 222 13.73 -13.16 -3.86
CA LYS A 222 15.01 -12.67 -3.33
C LYS A 222 14.87 -11.34 -2.60
N VAL A 223 14.15 -10.38 -3.19
CA VAL A 223 13.89 -9.07 -2.57
C VAL A 223 13.15 -9.23 -1.25
N ILE A 224 12.11 -10.06 -1.23
CA ILE A 224 11.37 -10.35 0.00
C ILE A 224 12.27 -10.99 1.06
N ALA A 225 13.04 -12.01 0.67
CA ALA A 225 13.91 -12.73 1.61
C ALA A 225 15.01 -11.86 2.20
N LEU A 226 15.49 -10.82 1.50
CA LEU A 226 16.43 -9.83 2.06
C LEU A 226 15.84 -9.17 3.31
N GLU A 227 14.62 -8.66 3.22
CA GLU A 227 13.96 -7.99 4.34
C GLU A 227 13.63 -8.96 5.47
N MET A 228 13.14 -10.16 5.14
CA MET A 228 12.82 -11.19 6.13
C MET A 228 14.07 -11.65 6.91
N ASN A 229 15.23 -11.73 6.27
CA ASN A 229 16.48 -12.07 6.93
C ASN A 229 17.03 -10.94 7.83
N ILE A 230 16.64 -9.68 7.57
CA ILE A 230 17.06 -8.52 8.37
C ILE A 230 16.14 -8.31 9.56
N LEU A 231 14.82 -8.44 9.36
CA LEU A 231 13.82 -8.09 10.36
C LEU A 231 13.35 -9.27 11.20
N ASP A 232 13.49 -10.51 10.69
CA ASP A 232 13.04 -11.76 11.32
C ASP A 232 11.60 -11.66 11.89
N PRO A 233 10.58 -11.30 11.07
CA PRO A 233 9.24 -11.07 11.55
C PRO A 233 8.48 -12.39 11.78
N ASP A 234 7.45 -12.36 12.64
CA ASP A 234 6.53 -13.51 12.83
C ASP A 234 5.74 -13.82 11.56
N THR A 235 5.31 -12.76 10.86
CA THR A 235 4.38 -12.88 9.72
C THR A 235 4.81 -12.02 8.55
N LEU A 236 4.74 -12.61 7.36
CA LEU A 236 4.79 -11.92 6.07
C LEU A 236 3.41 -11.95 5.42
N ILE A 237 2.85 -10.79 5.13
CA ILE A 237 1.59 -10.61 4.40
C ILE A 237 1.91 -10.22 2.97
N LEU A 238 1.45 -10.98 2.01
CA LEU A 238 1.64 -10.76 0.59
C LEU A 238 0.31 -10.37 -0.07
N GLY A 239 0.23 -9.19 -0.66
CA GLY A 239 -0.98 -8.67 -1.27
C GLY A 239 -0.72 -7.84 -2.52
N GLY A 240 -1.77 -7.18 -3.01
CA GLY A 240 -1.72 -6.34 -4.21
C GLY A 240 -2.15 -7.05 -5.49
N GLY A 241 -2.50 -6.26 -6.49
CA GLY A 241 -3.16 -6.75 -7.71
C GLY A 241 -2.35 -7.75 -8.51
N VAL A 242 -1.02 -7.69 -8.49
CA VAL A 242 -0.17 -8.65 -9.22
C VAL A 242 -0.22 -10.03 -8.57
N LEU A 243 -0.15 -10.11 -7.23
CA LEU A 243 -0.15 -11.38 -6.51
C LEU A 243 -1.51 -12.07 -6.48
N THR A 244 -2.58 -11.34 -6.82
CA THR A 244 -3.95 -11.84 -6.93
C THR A 244 -4.39 -12.08 -8.37
N MET A 245 -3.52 -11.90 -9.36
CA MET A 245 -3.82 -12.28 -10.75
C MET A 245 -4.13 -13.78 -10.84
N ALA A 246 -5.02 -14.13 -11.76
CA ALA A 246 -5.34 -15.52 -12.04
C ALA A 246 -4.06 -16.31 -12.35
N ASP A 247 -3.92 -17.47 -11.71
CA ASP A 247 -2.78 -18.40 -11.87
C ASP A 247 -1.40 -17.82 -11.51
N PHE A 248 -1.34 -16.68 -10.79
CA PHE A 248 -0.07 -16.24 -10.22
C PHE A 248 0.51 -17.36 -9.32
N PRO A 249 1.79 -17.75 -9.48
CA PRO A 249 2.36 -18.93 -8.84
C PRO A 249 2.71 -18.68 -7.35
N GLN A 250 1.69 -18.51 -6.52
CA GLN A 250 1.82 -18.20 -5.09
C GLN A 250 2.65 -19.25 -4.34
N ASP A 251 2.44 -20.54 -4.60
CA ASP A 251 3.19 -21.63 -3.96
C ASP A 251 4.67 -21.59 -4.33
N ALA A 252 4.97 -21.34 -5.62
CA ALA A 252 6.35 -21.21 -6.08
C ALA A 252 7.03 -19.99 -5.43
N LEU A 253 6.34 -18.87 -5.30
CA LEU A 253 6.85 -17.69 -4.61
C LEU A 253 7.17 -18.01 -3.15
N GLN A 254 6.24 -18.65 -2.41
CA GLN A 254 6.47 -19.04 -1.02
C GLN A 254 7.66 -19.99 -0.88
N GLN A 255 7.74 -21.01 -1.74
CA GLN A 255 8.82 -21.97 -1.72
C GLN A 255 10.18 -21.29 -1.96
N GLN A 256 10.24 -20.39 -2.95
CA GLN A 256 11.48 -19.67 -3.26
C GLN A 256 11.86 -18.68 -2.15
N ILE A 257 10.91 -17.97 -1.55
CA ILE A 257 11.20 -17.13 -0.36
C ILE A 257 11.87 -17.99 0.70
N ARG A 258 11.29 -19.15 1.06
CA ARG A 258 11.86 -20.06 2.07
C ARG A 258 13.25 -20.57 1.72
N GLN A 259 13.57 -20.77 0.43
CA GLN A 259 14.90 -21.19 -0.02
C GLN A 259 15.98 -20.13 0.27
N TYR A 260 15.62 -18.83 0.17
CA TYR A 260 16.55 -17.71 0.41
C TYR A 260 16.61 -17.27 1.87
N LEU A 261 15.73 -17.79 2.74
CA LEU A 261 15.78 -17.50 4.18
C LEU A 261 16.90 -18.26 4.85
N ARG A 262 17.57 -17.59 5.81
CA ARG A 262 18.62 -18.23 6.61
C ARG A 262 18.05 -19.38 7.47
N PRO A 263 18.57 -20.61 7.34
CA PRO A 263 18.18 -21.69 8.22
C PRO A 263 18.82 -21.53 9.61
N PRO A 264 18.30 -22.20 10.66
CA PRO A 264 17.11 -23.03 10.61
C PRO A 264 15.82 -22.30 11.00
N ILE A 265 15.91 -21.18 11.76
CA ILE A 265 14.76 -20.59 12.50
C ILE A 265 13.86 -19.84 11.53
N THR A 266 14.30 -18.75 10.92
CA THR A 266 13.47 -17.88 10.06
C THR A 266 12.81 -18.68 8.95
N ARG A 267 13.53 -19.62 8.34
CA ARG A 267 13.00 -20.50 7.28
C ARG A 267 11.80 -21.34 7.74
N ARG A 268 11.76 -21.76 9.00
CA ARG A 268 10.70 -22.64 9.54
C ARG A 268 9.59 -21.85 10.20
N ALA A 269 9.95 -20.78 10.93
CA ALA A 269 9.05 -20.05 11.80
C ALA A 269 8.21 -19.01 11.05
N LEU A 270 8.74 -18.39 9.97
CA LEU A 270 8.03 -17.35 9.24
C LEU A 270 6.66 -17.83 8.73
N ASN A 271 5.61 -17.18 9.19
CA ASN A 271 4.26 -17.39 8.71
C ASN A 271 4.03 -16.54 7.47
N ILE A 272 3.91 -17.17 6.28
CA ILE A 272 3.63 -16.48 5.01
C ILE A 272 2.15 -16.63 4.69
N VAL A 273 1.46 -15.51 4.46
CA VAL A 273 0.04 -15.48 4.15
C VAL A 273 -0.23 -14.54 3.00
N PHE A 274 -1.23 -14.87 2.19
CA PHE A 274 -1.72 -13.95 1.17
C PHE A 274 -2.90 -13.14 1.72
N SER A 275 -2.91 -11.85 1.37
CA SER A 275 -4.03 -10.96 1.63
C SER A 275 -5.24 -11.43 0.81
N ILE A 276 -6.39 -11.51 1.47
CA ILE A 276 -7.69 -11.75 0.82
C ILE A 276 -8.42 -10.44 0.52
N SER A 277 -7.74 -9.33 0.68
CA SER A 277 -8.30 -7.99 0.62
C SER A 277 -8.65 -7.60 -0.80
N GLY A 278 -9.90 -7.20 -1.02
CA GLY A 278 -10.38 -6.64 -2.28
C GLY A 278 -10.12 -5.13 -2.39
N ASP A 279 -10.67 -4.52 -3.43
CA ASP A 279 -10.52 -3.09 -3.79
C ASP A 279 -10.87 -2.08 -2.68
N GLN A 280 -11.61 -2.49 -1.66
CA GLN A 280 -12.03 -1.63 -0.55
C GLN A 280 -11.09 -1.65 0.66
N ALA A 281 -10.09 -2.53 0.67
CA ALA A 281 -9.26 -2.78 1.85
C ALA A 281 -8.51 -1.54 2.36
N GLY A 282 -7.93 -0.74 1.46
CA GLY A 282 -7.25 0.50 1.81
C GLY A 282 -8.17 1.49 2.51
N ALA A 283 -9.36 1.73 1.96
CA ALA A 283 -10.34 2.62 2.56
C ALA A 283 -10.91 2.08 3.89
N ARG A 284 -11.14 0.76 4.01
CA ARG A 284 -11.54 0.11 5.27
C ARG A 284 -10.45 0.26 6.33
N GLY A 285 -9.22 -0.05 5.98
CA GLY A 285 -8.06 0.13 6.87
C GLY A 285 -7.89 1.57 7.32
N ALA A 286 -8.12 2.54 6.42
CA ALA A 286 -8.10 3.96 6.76
C ALA A 286 -9.21 4.34 7.77
N CYS A 287 -10.45 3.84 7.62
CA CYS A 287 -11.51 4.03 8.63
C CYS A 287 -11.09 3.49 10.01
N LEU A 288 -10.52 2.28 10.04
CA LEU A 288 -10.05 1.65 11.28
C LEU A 288 -8.86 2.41 11.89
N ALA A 289 -7.99 2.95 11.04
CA ALA A 289 -6.90 3.81 11.48
C ALA A 289 -7.42 5.13 12.08
N ALA A 290 -8.43 5.76 11.47
CA ALA A 290 -9.09 6.94 12.02
C ALA A 290 -9.68 6.64 13.40
N GLN A 291 -10.45 5.56 13.53
CA GLN A 291 -11.03 5.13 14.80
C GLN A 291 -9.96 4.93 15.89
N ARG A 292 -8.85 4.24 15.54
CA ARG A 292 -7.76 3.99 16.50
C ARG A 292 -6.99 5.25 16.88
N HIS A 293 -6.82 6.16 15.95
CA HIS A 293 -6.08 7.40 16.16
C HIS A 293 -6.85 8.35 17.07
N PHE A 294 -8.13 8.62 16.76
CA PHE A 294 -8.92 9.63 17.45
C PHE A 294 -9.67 9.12 18.69
N ARG A 295 -9.84 7.81 18.89
CA ARG A 295 -10.37 7.27 20.17
C ARG A 295 -9.32 7.16 21.28
N ARG A 296 -8.04 7.28 20.96
CA ARG A 296 -6.94 7.22 21.94
C ARG A 296 -6.53 8.60 22.46
N THR A 297 -7.04 9.65 21.84
CA THR A 297 -6.88 11.05 22.27
C THR A 297 -8.12 11.52 23.05
#